data_5240b27205d26fde0becf22852dca482
#
_entry.id   5240b27205d26fde0becf22852dca482
#
_cell.length_a   1.000
_cell.length_b   1.000
_cell.length_c   1.000
_cell.angle_alpha   90.00
_cell.angle_beta   90.00
_cell.angle_gamma   90.00
#
_symmetry.space_group_name_H-M   'P 1'
#
loop_
_entity.id
_entity.type
_entity.pdbx_description
1 polymer ?
#
loop_
_entity_poly.entity_id
_entity_poly.type
_entity_poly.pdbx_seq_one_letter_code
_entity_poly.pdbx_strand_id
1 'polypeptide(L)'
;MKFESASKFKKQIKKLYRTAFPANERAPLFMLHSKTKHINNSFCAIIDNNEFIGLVYTISNEKWIYVFFLAVEESMRGKGYGTSILKHIQSENPGKTVALMIEDTSDKTVPNYDERIQRLKFYQNNGFKQLNISINEAGVDYELLGTDTNVTQQDFLNLMRGFLGSKLLYKYLYRKMNKQ
;
A
#
# COMPACT_ATOMS: atom_id res chain seq x y z
N MET A 1 -14.44 -14.14 4.30
CA MET A 1 -13.87 -13.03 3.48
C MET A 1 -13.23 -13.60 2.22
N LYS A 2 -13.45 -12.97 1.04
CA LYS A 2 -12.91 -13.40 -0.27
C LYS A 2 -12.16 -12.26 -0.93
N PHE A 3 -11.08 -12.58 -1.64
CA PHE A 3 -10.30 -11.67 -2.47
C PHE A 3 -10.68 -11.91 -3.92
N GLU A 4 -11.44 -11.02 -4.51
CA GLU A 4 -11.91 -11.14 -5.89
C GLU A 4 -11.25 -10.11 -6.80
N SER A 5 -11.10 -10.44 -8.09
CA SER A 5 -10.52 -9.48 -9.04
C SER A 5 -11.26 -8.15 -9.04
N ALA A 6 -10.54 -7.05 -8.87
CA ALA A 6 -11.08 -5.68 -8.90
C ALA A 6 -11.85 -5.37 -10.20
N SER A 7 -11.55 -6.09 -11.29
CA SER A 7 -12.24 -5.91 -12.57
C SER A 7 -13.74 -6.23 -12.52
N LYS A 8 -14.19 -7.07 -11.57
CA LYS A 8 -15.60 -7.41 -11.33
C LYS A 8 -16.34 -6.30 -10.58
N PHE A 9 -15.64 -5.45 -9.82
CA PHE A 9 -16.20 -4.46 -8.89
C PHE A 9 -15.80 -3.02 -9.25
N LYS A 10 -15.68 -2.71 -10.53
CA LYS A 10 -15.13 -1.44 -11.03
C LYS A 10 -15.79 -0.20 -10.43
N LYS A 11 -17.11 -0.21 -10.23
CA LYS A 11 -17.86 0.94 -9.68
C LYS A 11 -17.51 1.18 -8.21
N GLN A 12 -17.53 0.11 -7.38
CA GLN A 12 -17.22 0.15 -5.96
C GLN A 12 -15.74 0.53 -5.76
N ILE A 13 -14.83 -0.12 -6.47
CA ILE A 13 -13.40 0.19 -6.47
C ILE A 13 -13.16 1.68 -6.79
N LYS A 14 -13.75 2.19 -7.88
CA LYS A 14 -13.58 3.58 -8.29
C LYS A 14 -14.08 4.57 -7.23
N LYS A 15 -15.23 4.26 -6.60
CA LYS A 15 -15.80 5.09 -5.53
C LYS A 15 -14.84 5.12 -4.33
N LEU A 16 -14.55 3.94 -3.75
CA LEU A 16 -13.69 3.85 -2.56
C LEU A 16 -12.28 4.41 -2.82
N TYR A 17 -11.68 4.10 -3.98
CA TYR A 17 -10.36 4.60 -4.33
C TYR A 17 -10.28 6.14 -4.36
N ARG A 18 -11.35 6.79 -4.82
CA ARG A 18 -11.42 8.26 -4.88
C ARG A 18 -11.66 8.92 -3.52
N THR A 19 -12.37 8.25 -2.63
CA THR A 19 -12.67 8.77 -1.29
C THR A 19 -11.55 8.47 -0.29
N ALA A 20 -10.87 7.32 -0.43
CA ALA A 20 -9.86 6.87 0.52
C ALA A 20 -8.47 7.47 0.28
N PHE A 21 -8.16 7.90 -0.96
CA PHE A 21 -6.84 8.42 -1.29
C PHE A 21 -6.93 9.83 -1.89
N PRO A 22 -6.06 10.78 -1.49
CA PRO A 22 -5.95 12.11 -2.08
C PRO A 22 -5.62 12.07 -3.57
N ALA A 23 -6.01 13.08 -4.34
CA ALA A 23 -5.84 13.10 -5.80
C ALA A 23 -4.37 12.99 -6.25
N ASN A 24 -3.47 13.60 -5.50
CA ASN A 24 -2.02 13.60 -5.75
C ASN A 24 -1.32 12.26 -5.45
N GLU A 25 -1.97 11.38 -4.65
CA GLU A 25 -1.46 10.04 -4.33
C GLU A 25 -2.00 8.96 -5.27
N ARG A 26 -3.05 9.27 -6.03
CA ARG A 26 -3.73 8.28 -6.87
C ARG A 26 -3.00 8.02 -8.18
N ALA A 27 -2.63 6.77 -8.41
CA ALA A 27 -2.27 6.29 -9.73
C ALA A 27 -3.52 6.13 -10.62
N PRO A 28 -3.45 6.33 -11.93
CA PRO A 28 -4.58 6.10 -12.83
C PRO A 28 -5.09 4.64 -12.74
N LEU A 29 -6.39 4.44 -12.49
CA LEU A 29 -6.97 3.10 -12.33
C LEU A 29 -6.74 2.18 -13.54
N PHE A 30 -6.76 2.75 -14.78
CA PHE A 30 -6.48 1.97 -15.98
C PHE A 30 -5.05 1.40 -15.96
N MET A 31 -4.08 2.15 -15.42
CA MET A 31 -2.70 1.71 -15.25
C MET A 31 -2.62 0.58 -14.21
N LEU A 32 -3.27 0.74 -13.06
CA LEU A 32 -3.33 -0.29 -12.04
C LEU A 32 -3.92 -1.60 -12.61
N HIS A 33 -5.05 -1.53 -13.31
CA HIS A 33 -5.65 -2.69 -13.96
C HIS A 33 -4.74 -3.30 -15.05
N SER A 34 -4.07 -2.48 -15.84
CA SER A 34 -3.13 -2.97 -16.87
C SER A 34 -1.95 -3.73 -16.24
N LYS A 35 -1.43 -3.21 -15.13
CA LYS A 35 -0.29 -3.82 -14.43
C LYS A 35 -0.62 -5.16 -13.75
N THR A 36 -1.88 -5.47 -13.47
CA THR A 36 -2.27 -6.80 -12.94
C THR A 36 -2.13 -7.95 -13.95
N LYS A 37 -1.86 -7.63 -15.22
CA LYS A 37 -1.50 -8.65 -16.22
C LYS A 37 -0.09 -9.24 -15.99
N HIS A 38 0.73 -8.58 -15.22
CA HIS A 38 2.03 -9.09 -14.78
C HIS A 38 1.84 -9.95 -13.53
N ILE A 39 2.46 -11.11 -13.49
CA ILE A 39 2.32 -12.14 -12.43
C ILE A 39 2.51 -11.57 -11.01
N ASN A 40 3.31 -10.53 -10.88
CA ASN A 40 3.74 -10.00 -9.59
C ASN A 40 2.85 -8.87 -9.03
N ASN A 41 1.70 -8.59 -9.66
CA ASN A 41 0.80 -7.52 -9.19
C ASN A 41 -0.61 -8.06 -9.01
N SER A 42 -1.26 -7.68 -7.93
CA SER A 42 -2.64 -8.07 -7.66
C SER A 42 -3.49 -6.84 -7.32
N PHE A 43 -4.69 -6.78 -7.88
CA PHE A 43 -5.69 -5.80 -7.54
C PHE A 43 -6.99 -6.51 -7.19
N CYS A 44 -7.34 -6.52 -5.91
CA CYS A 44 -8.49 -7.23 -5.39
C CYS A 44 -9.54 -6.29 -4.77
N ALA A 45 -10.79 -6.65 -4.99
CA ALA A 45 -11.92 -6.27 -4.15
C ALA A 45 -12.02 -7.27 -3.00
N ILE A 46 -12.27 -6.77 -1.80
CA ILE A 46 -12.51 -7.59 -0.61
C ILE A 46 -14.01 -7.72 -0.42
N ILE A 47 -14.49 -8.95 -0.39
CA ILE A 47 -15.90 -9.29 -0.27
C ILE A 47 -16.12 -10.15 0.96
N ASP A 48 -17.10 -9.82 1.78
CA ASP A 48 -17.55 -10.64 2.88
C ASP A 48 -19.08 -10.67 2.94
N ASN A 49 -19.68 -11.86 3.12
CA ASN A 49 -21.13 -12.04 3.10
C ASN A 49 -21.84 -11.35 1.91
N ASN A 50 -21.23 -11.39 0.73
CA ASN A 50 -21.67 -10.74 -0.51
C ASN A 50 -21.65 -9.20 -0.47
N GLU A 51 -21.07 -8.58 0.55
CA GLU A 51 -20.87 -7.14 0.66
C GLU A 51 -19.45 -6.75 0.22
N PHE A 52 -19.33 -5.59 -0.42
CA PHE A 52 -18.04 -5.00 -0.75
C PHE A 52 -17.46 -4.32 0.49
N ILE A 53 -16.33 -4.85 0.98
CA ILE A 53 -15.65 -4.40 2.21
C ILE A 53 -14.56 -3.39 1.91
N GLY A 54 -13.83 -3.58 0.81
CA GLY A 54 -12.66 -2.74 0.56
C GLY A 54 -11.89 -3.14 -0.68
N LEU A 55 -10.72 -2.58 -0.82
CA LEU A 55 -9.79 -2.88 -1.91
C LEU A 55 -8.36 -3.07 -1.38
N VAL A 56 -7.58 -3.86 -2.10
CA VAL A 56 -6.13 -3.93 -1.90
C VAL A 56 -5.43 -4.05 -3.26
N TYR A 57 -4.34 -3.31 -3.41
CA TYR A 57 -3.39 -3.43 -4.52
C TYR A 57 -2.04 -3.81 -3.97
N THR A 58 -1.46 -4.89 -4.48
CA THR A 58 -0.12 -5.35 -4.09
C THR A 58 0.80 -5.44 -5.27
N ILE A 59 2.07 -5.16 -5.02
CA ILE A 59 3.19 -5.34 -5.94
C ILE A 59 4.13 -6.34 -5.27
N SER A 60 4.59 -7.36 -6.00
CA SER A 60 5.46 -8.36 -5.39
C SER A 60 6.67 -8.72 -6.25
N ASN A 61 7.68 -9.28 -5.60
CA ASN A 61 8.79 -9.99 -6.20
C ASN A 61 9.06 -11.26 -5.38
N GLU A 62 10.22 -11.88 -5.55
CA GLU A 62 10.58 -13.11 -4.85
C GLU A 62 10.65 -12.92 -3.32
N LYS A 63 11.05 -11.74 -2.84
CA LYS A 63 11.31 -11.44 -1.41
C LYS A 63 10.22 -10.63 -0.75
N TRP A 64 9.43 -9.86 -1.52
CA TRP A 64 8.55 -8.82 -1.01
C TRP A 64 7.12 -8.90 -1.51
N ILE A 65 6.19 -8.46 -0.64
CA ILE A 65 4.85 -8.00 -1.00
C ILE A 65 4.73 -6.55 -0.54
N TYR A 66 4.65 -5.63 -1.45
CA TYR A 66 4.39 -4.23 -1.14
C TYR A 66 2.89 -3.93 -1.28
N VAL A 67 2.24 -3.57 -0.19
CA VAL A 67 0.85 -3.14 -0.16
C VAL A 67 0.80 -1.68 -0.61
N PHE A 68 0.54 -1.46 -1.90
CA PHE A 68 0.56 -0.15 -2.52
C PHE A 68 -0.70 0.67 -2.20
N PHE A 69 -1.86 0.02 -2.21
CA PHE A 69 -3.13 0.59 -1.76
C PHE A 69 -3.89 -0.40 -0.90
N LEU A 70 -4.40 0.05 0.24
CA LEU A 70 -5.30 -0.69 1.11
C LEU A 70 -6.36 0.28 1.63
N ALA A 71 -7.63 0.00 1.35
CA ALA A 71 -8.73 0.78 1.89
C ALA A 71 -9.91 -0.11 2.26
N VAL A 72 -10.55 0.22 3.39
CA VAL A 72 -11.80 -0.39 3.87
C VAL A 72 -12.89 0.67 3.80
N GLU A 73 -14.08 0.29 3.29
CA GLU A 73 -15.27 1.15 3.27
C GLU A 73 -15.54 1.72 4.67
N GLU A 74 -15.91 2.97 4.74
CA GLU A 74 -16.07 3.69 6.01
C GLU A 74 -17.03 2.99 6.98
N SER A 75 -18.16 2.50 6.47
CA SER A 75 -19.16 1.74 7.23
C SER A 75 -18.67 0.39 7.75
N MET A 76 -17.54 -0.09 7.24
CA MET A 76 -16.91 -1.37 7.60
C MET A 76 -15.66 -1.21 8.47
N ARG A 77 -15.23 0.03 8.73
CA ARG A 77 -14.09 0.30 9.62
C ARG A 77 -14.43 -0.07 11.07
N GLY A 78 -13.40 -0.32 11.88
CA GLY A 78 -13.57 -0.72 13.29
C GLY A 78 -14.01 -2.16 13.50
N LYS A 79 -14.35 -2.92 12.45
CA LYS A 79 -14.82 -4.31 12.51
C LYS A 79 -13.71 -5.36 12.30
N GLY A 80 -12.44 -4.96 12.33
CA GLY A 80 -11.30 -5.86 12.20
C GLY A 80 -10.91 -6.24 10.75
N TYR A 81 -11.61 -5.75 9.73
CA TYR A 81 -11.33 -6.13 8.33
C TYR A 81 -9.92 -5.77 7.86
N GLY A 82 -9.39 -4.60 8.24
CA GLY A 82 -8.02 -4.23 7.91
C GLY A 82 -7.00 -5.25 8.42
N THR A 83 -7.13 -5.67 9.68
CA THR A 83 -6.31 -6.72 10.29
C THR A 83 -6.47 -8.06 9.56
N SER A 84 -7.70 -8.46 9.23
CA SER A 84 -7.96 -9.70 8.51
C SER A 84 -7.34 -9.71 7.10
N ILE A 85 -7.38 -8.57 6.40
CA ILE A 85 -6.75 -8.42 5.08
C ILE A 85 -5.23 -8.57 5.19
N LEU A 86 -4.59 -7.87 6.15
CA LEU A 86 -3.13 -7.94 6.32
C LEU A 86 -2.68 -9.35 6.73
N LYS A 87 -3.40 -10.01 7.64
CA LYS A 87 -3.12 -11.40 8.02
C LYS A 87 -3.25 -12.36 6.84
N HIS A 88 -4.26 -12.19 6.00
CA HIS A 88 -4.42 -13.00 4.79
C HIS A 88 -3.24 -12.81 3.83
N ILE A 89 -2.83 -11.56 3.57
CA ILE A 89 -1.67 -11.29 2.70
C ILE A 89 -0.42 -11.96 3.24
N GLN A 90 -0.19 -11.91 4.56
CA GLN A 90 0.97 -12.55 5.20
C GLN A 90 0.90 -14.08 5.08
N SER A 91 -0.25 -14.70 5.37
CA SER A 91 -0.43 -16.15 5.34
C SER A 91 -0.30 -16.77 3.95
N GLU A 92 -0.77 -16.05 2.91
CA GLU A 92 -0.65 -16.50 1.51
C GLU A 92 0.77 -16.34 0.94
N ASN A 93 1.67 -15.66 1.66
CA ASN A 93 3.01 -15.35 1.18
C ASN A 93 4.09 -15.68 2.23
N PRO A 94 4.17 -16.95 2.67
CA PRO A 94 5.14 -17.35 3.68
C PRO A 94 6.57 -17.08 3.19
N GLY A 95 7.41 -16.55 4.07
CA GLY A 95 8.81 -16.23 3.77
C GLY A 95 9.04 -14.92 3.00
N LYS A 96 7.98 -14.19 2.63
CA LYS A 96 8.12 -12.84 2.07
C LYS A 96 7.89 -11.76 3.14
N THR A 97 8.66 -10.69 3.05
CA THR A 97 8.39 -9.49 3.83
C THR A 97 7.19 -8.76 3.24
N VAL A 98 6.16 -8.52 4.04
CA VAL A 98 5.07 -7.62 3.67
C VAL A 98 5.44 -6.21 4.12
N ALA A 99 5.39 -5.25 3.20
CA ALA A 99 5.75 -3.87 3.46
C ALA A 99 4.69 -2.89 2.92
N LEU A 100 4.67 -1.69 3.47
CA LEU A 100 3.83 -0.58 3.04
C LEU A 100 4.43 0.75 3.47
N MET A 101 3.94 1.86 2.93
CA MET A 101 4.30 3.21 3.39
C MET A 101 3.15 3.86 4.14
N ILE A 102 3.52 4.65 5.15
CA ILE A 102 2.63 5.60 5.81
C ILE A 102 3.26 6.99 5.76
N GLU A 103 2.46 8.03 5.90
CA GLU A 103 2.97 9.39 6.09
C GLU A 103 3.84 9.44 7.34
N ASP A 104 4.97 10.16 7.26
CA ASP A 104 5.89 10.34 8.38
C ASP A 104 5.17 10.91 9.61
N THR A 105 5.52 10.36 10.76
CA THR A 105 4.94 10.72 12.06
C THR A 105 5.84 11.63 12.92
N SER A 106 6.96 12.10 12.38
CA SER A 106 7.90 12.98 13.11
C SER A 106 7.38 14.40 13.24
N ASP A 107 6.68 14.92 12.22
CA ASP A 107 6.10 16.27 12.25
C ASP A 107 4.77 16.31 12.98
N LYS A 108 4.79 16.85 14.21
CA LYS A 108 3.61 16.98 15.07
C LYS A 108 2.72 18.18 14.70
N THR A 109 3.15 19.01 13.76
CA THR A 109 2.44 20.26 13.40
C THR A 109 1.42 20.07 12.29
N VAL A 110 1.44 18.90 11.61
CA VAL A 110 0.53 18.60 10.52
C VAL A 110 -0.91 18.41 11.02
N PRO A 111 -1.93 18.86 10.28
CA PRO A 111 -3.33 18.81 10.73
C PRO A 111 -3.85 17.40 11.01
N ASN A 112 -3.30 16.38 10.32
CA ASN A 112 -3.72 14.97 10.43
C ASN A 112 -2.77 14.12 11.30
N TYR A 113 -2.03 14.75 12.23
CA TYR A 113 -1.05 14.05 13.07
C TYR A 113 -1.65 12.86 13.84
N ASP A 114 -2.80 13.06 14.47
CA ASP A 114 -3.46 12.00 15.25
C ASP A 114 -3.86 10.80 14.38
N GLU A 115 -4.32 11.06 13.15
CA GLU A 115 -4.66 10.01 12.18
C GLU A 115 -3.41 9.23 11.74
N ARG A 116 -2.27 9.92 11.54
CA ARG A 116 -0.97 9.28 11.23
C ARG A 116 -0.54 8.36 12.37
N ILE A 117 -0.62 8.83 13.63
CA ILE A 117 -0.28 8.03 14.81
C ILE A 117 -1.21 6.83 14.97
N GLN A 118 -2.51 6.98 14.75
CA GLN A 118 -3.46 5.86 14.79
C GLN A 118 -3.14 4.83 13.70
N ARG A 119 -2.77 5.27 12.50
CA ARG A 119 -2.36 4.42 11.37
C ARG A 119 -1.08 3.66 11.71
N LEU A 120 -0.06 4.33 12.26
CA LEU A 120 1.17 3.69 12.72
C LEU A 120 0.88 2.59 13.75
N LYS A 121 0.10 2.90 14.79
CA LYS A 121 -0.30 1.94 15.83
C LYS A 121 -1.05 0.75 15.24
N PHE A 122 -1.96 1.00 14.28
CA PHE A 122 -2.67 -0.07 13.60
C PHE A 122 -1.72 -1.04 12.91
N TYR A 123 -0.73 -0.56 12.17
CA TYR A 123 0.24 -1.42 11.51
C TYR A 123 1.17 -2.12 12.51
N GLN A 124 1.63 -1.44 13.54
CA GLN A 124 2.45 -2.04 14.61
C GLN A 124 1.70 -3.21 15.30
N ASN A 125 0.40 -3.04 15.59
CA ASN A 125 -0.45 -4.09 16.15
C ASN A 125 -0.66 -5.28 15.18
N ASN A 126 -0.38 -5.09 13.89
CA ASN A 126 -0.41 -6.14 12.87
C ASN A 126 1.00 -6.68 12.52
N GLY A 127 2.00 -6.45 13.38
CA GLY A 127 3.35 -7.02 13.26
C GLY A 127 4.30 -6.25 12.35
N PHE A 128 3.95 -5.05 11.90
CA PHE A 128 4.84 -4.19 11.13
C PHE A 128 5.77 -3.39 12.03
N LYS A 129 6.98 -3.19 11.57
CA LYS A 129 8.03 -2.39 12.22
C LYS A 129 8.48 -1.27 11.28
N GLN A 130 8.92 -0.15 11.83
CA GLN A 130 9.54 0.94 11.08
C GLN A 130 10.91 0.47 10.57
N LEU A 131 11.17 0.66 9.28
CA LEU A 131 12.40 0.21 8.63
C LEU A 131 13.48 1.29 8.58
N ASN A 132 13.20 2.50 9.09
CA ASN A 132 14.05 3.69 9.00
C ASN A 132 14.43 4.04 7.54
N ILE A 133 13.47 3.84 6.64
CA ILE A 133 13.57 4.18 5.21
C ILE A 133 12.52 5.24 4.93
N SER A 134 12.98 6.47 4.70
CA SER A 134 12.12 7.61 4.38
C SER A 134 12.11 7.88 2.88
N ILE A 135 10.96 8.27 2.36
CA ILE A 135 10.74 8.57 0.95
C ILE A 135 9.89 9.83 0.85
N ASN A 136 10.39 10.86 0.16
CA ASN A 136 9.57 12.03 -0.14
C ASN A 136 8.83 11.80 -1.46
N GLU A 137 7.51 11.79 -1.43
CA GLU A 137 6.65 11.70 -2.62
C GLU A 137 5.70 12.90 -2.67
N ALA A 138 5.76 13.66 -3.76
CA ALA A 138 4.92 14.83 -4.01
C ALA A 138 4.92 15.89 -2.88
N GLY A 139 6.05 16.01 -2.13
CA GLY A 139 6.18 16.96 -1.02
C GLY A 139 5.66 16.44 0.32
N VAL A 140 5.26 15.17 0.38
CA VAL A 140 4.91 14.46 1.62
C VAL A 140 6.00 13.46 1.94
N ASP A 141 6.47 13.46 3.18
CA ASP A 141 7.42 12.46 3.67
C ASP A 141 6.67 11.21 4.13
N TYR A 142 7.15 10.07 3.65
CA TYR A 142 6.63 8.74 3.98
C TYR A 142 7.71 7.91 4.64
N GLU A 143 7.29 7.02 5.52
CA GLU A 143 8.12 6.02 6.14
C GLU A 143 7.69 4.62 5.72
N LEU A 144 8.67 3.76 5.41
CA LEU A 144 8.43 2.36 5.06
C LEU A 144 8.30 1.52 6.33
N LEU A 145 7.21 0.76 6.41
CA LEU A 145 6.99 -0.25 7.43
C LEU A 145 7.07 -1.64 6.81
N GLY A 146 7.54 -2.63 7.58
CA GLY A 146 7.63 -4.02 7.12
C GLY A 146 7.49 -5.04 8.23
N THR A 147 7.09 -6.25 7.87
CA THR A 147 6.99 -7.38 8.81
C THR A 147 8.36 -7.96 9.19
N ASP A 148 9.40 -7.65 8.42
CA ASP A 148 10.79 -7.98 8.68
C ASP A 148 11.66 -6.74 8.47
N THR A 149 12.74 -6.61 9.22
CA THR A 149 13.68 -5.48 9.19
C THR A 149 14.88 -5.71 8.26
N ASN A 150 15.02 -6.90 7.67
CA ASN A 150 16.12 -7.26 6.77
C ASN A 150 15.95 -6.72 5.35
N VAL A 151 15.45 -5.50 5.24
CA VAL A 151 15.08 -4.89 3.97
C VAL A 151 15.79 -3.56 3.81
N THR A 152 16.33 -3.32 2.63
CA THR A 152 17.06 -2.10 2.32
C THR A 152 16.25 -1.16 1.42
N GLN A 153 16.60 0.12 1.46
CA GLN A 153 16.07 1.11 0.52
C GLN A 153 16.28 0.68 -0.94
N GLN A 154 17.42 0.04 -1.25
CA GLN A 154 17.71 -0.42 -2.61
C GLN A 154 16.77 -1.56 -3.05
N ASP A 155 16.38 -2.43 -2.12
CA ASP A 155 15.39 -3.49 -2.41
C ASP A 155 14.03 -2.88 -2.77
N PHE A 156 13.57 -1.87 -2.01
CA PHE A 156 12.34 -1.13 -2.31
C PHE A 156 12.42 -0.44 -3.69
N LEU A 157 13.54 0.24 -3.99
CA LEU A 157 13.75 0.88 -5.29
C LEU A 157 13.73 -0.12 -6.44
N ASN A 158 14.31 -1.30 -6.27
CA ASN A 158 14.31 -2.35 -7.28
C ASN A 158 12.90 -2.89 -7.53
N LEU A 159 12.09 -3.08 -6.47
CA LEU A 159 10.68 -3.46 -6.59
C LEU A 159 9.89 -2.42 -7.38
N MET A 160 10.01 -1.15 -7.01
CA MET A 160 9.32 -0.04 -7.68
C MET A 160 9.78 0.14 -9.12
N ARG A 161 11.07 -0.07 -9.41
CA ARG A 161 11.58 -0.09 -10.79
C ARG A 161 10.92 -1.16 -11.64
N GLY A 162 10.79 -2.38 -11.10
CA GLY A 162 10.09 -3.48 -11.77
C GLY A 162 8.62 -3.15 -12.05
N PHE A 163 7.94 -2.55 -11.06
CA PHE A 163 6.55 -2.15 -11.18
C PHE A 163 6.35 -1.00 -12.20
N LEU A 164 7.11 0.06 -12.11
CA LEU A 164 6.92 1.26 -12.94
C LEU A 164 7.33 1.02 -14.38
N GLY A 165 8.32 0.14 -14.63
CA GLY A 165 8.70 -0.32 -15.97
C GLY A 165 9.33 0.74 -16.88
N SER A 166 9.56 1.96 -16.41
CA SER A 166 10.20 3.02 -17.19
C SER A 166 11.31 3.72 -16.40
N LYS A 167 12.43 3.96 -17.09
CA LYS A 167 13.55 4.75 -16.55
C LYS A 167 13.10 6.16 -16.10
N LEU A 168 12.03 6.70 -16.68
CA LEU A 168 11.54 8.06 -16.42
C LEU A 168 10.83 8.15 -15.05
N LEU A 169 9.96 7.19 -14.72
CA LEU A 169 9.26 7.13 -13.44
C LEU A 169 10.22 6.78 -12.29
N TYR A 170 11.17 5.87 -12.55
CA TYR A 170 12.27 5.61 -11.62
C TYR A 170 13.10 6.87 -11.35
N LYS A 171 13.46 7.63 -12.39
CA LYS A 171 14.20 8.89 -12.28
C LYS A 171 13.41 9.95 -11.50
N TYR A 172 12.08 9.92 -11.58
CA TYR A 172 11.20 10.81 -10.82
C TYR A 172 11.21 10.48 -9.32
N LEU A 173 11.04 9.23 -8.94
CA LEU A 173 11.16 8.76 -7.55
C LEU A 173 12.59 8.98 -7.02
N TYR A 174 13.60 8.61 -7.77
CA TYR A 174 15.01 8.74 -7.37
C TYR A 174 15.45 10.21 -7.19
N ARG A 175 15.00 11.14 -8.05
CA ARG A 175 15.27 12.57 -7.90
C ARG A 175 14.62 13.17 -6.64
N LYS A 176 13.50 12.62 -6.20
CA LYS A 176 12.85 13.08 -4.98
C LYS A 176 13.49 12.55 -3.71
N MET A 177 14.08 11.35 -3.77
CA MET A 177 14.76 10.70 -2.65
C MET A 177 16.17 11.28 -2.38
N ASN A 178 16.86 11.80 -3.39
CA ASN A 178 18.24 12.34 -3.30
C ASN A 178 18.31 13.87 -3.22
N LYS A 179 17.22 14.55 -2.90
CA LYS A 179 17.18 16.01 -2.67
C LYS A 179 17.20 16.37 -1.18
N GLN A 180 17.84 15.53 -0.37
CA GLN A 180 18.26 15.86 0.99
C GLN A 180 19.67 16.38 0.99
#